data_9af0745ab962d952f61952661c45a168
#
_entry.id   9af0745ab962d952f61952661c45a168
#
_cell.length_a   1.000
_cell.length_b   1.000
_cell.length_c   1.000
_cell.angle_alpha   90.00
_cell.angle_beta   90.00
_cell.angle_gamma   90.00
#
_symmetry.space_group_name_H-M   'P 1'
#
loop_
_entity.id
_entity.type
_entity.pdbx_description
1 polymer ?
#
loop_
_entity_poly.entity_id
_entity_poly.type
_entity_poly.pdbx_seq_one_letter_code
_entity_poly.pdbx_strand_id
1 'polypeptide(L)'
;MKKTILFLLFFFSIPIVAQEKKTATNGTITFEASVPFYEAVEAKNNQVFSVLNTKNGGISFVAVIKNFQFERSLMQDHFNANYMESDKYPKATFKGQIEKFTLDKLNTTPTEYYIKGKINIHGVTKNIRVPANISKTASNAIVIRSFFTLNTEDFKIEIPFMVRNKIAQNVNVTLNTEFQ
;
A
#
# COMPACT_ATOMS: atom_id res chain seq x y z
N MET A 1 12.26 57.94 43.52
CA MET A 1 13.02 56.81 42.96
C MET A 1 12.06 55.94 42.24
N LYS A 2 11.98 56.02 40.89
CA LYS A 2 11.08 55.21 40.05
C LYS A 2 11.87 53.98 39.61
N LYS A 3 11.42 52.76 40.03
CA LYS A 3 11.99 51.46 39.58
C LYS A 3 11.30 51.06 38.29
N THR A 4 12.06 51.13 37.18
CA THR A 4 11.60 50.63 35.88
C THR A 4 11.86 49.12 35.85
N ILE A 5 10.79 48.33 35.84
CA ILE A 5 10.89 46.86 35.66
C ILE A 5 10.92 46.60 34.16
N LEU A 6 12.07 46.15 33.66
CA LEU A 6 12.27 45.71 32.27
C LEU A 6 11.75 44.25 32.14
N PHE A 7 10.58 44.06 31.50
CA PHE A 7 10.01 42.77 31.26
C PHE A 7 10.65 42.17 30.00
N LEU A 8 11.61 41.26 30.20
CA LEU A 8 12.28 40.53 29.10
C LEU A 8 11.35 39.44 28.56
N LEU A 9 10.67 39.70 27.43
CA LEU A 9 9.89 38.72 26.70
C LEU A 9 10.83 37.72 26.03
N PHE A 10 11.00 36.56 26.65
CA PHE A 10 11.71 35.41 26.09
C PHE A 10 10.80 34.76 25.02
N PHE A 11 11.05 35.09 23.76
CA PHE A 11 10.41 34.37 22.63
C PHE A 11 10.94 32.95 22.60
N PHE A 12 10.16 32.00 23.13
CA PHE A 12 10.40 30.59 22.92
C PHE A 12 10.02 30.27 21.45
N SER A 13 11.00 30.26 20.57
CA SER A 13 10.85 29.68 19.23
C SER A 13 10.69 28.15 19.36
N ILE A 14 9.44 27.67 19.32
CA ILE A 14 9.15 26.24 19.24
C ILE A 14 9.62 25.80 17.86
N PRO A 15 10.61 24.89 17.74
CA PRO A 15 10.98 24.35 16.44
C PRO A 15 9.75 23.58 15.90
N ILE A 16 9.19 24.03 14.78
CA ILE A 16 8.21 23.27 14.02
C ILE A 16 8.97 22.08 13.46
N VAL A 17 8.89 20.94 14.15
CA VAL A 17 9.40 19.67 13.63
C VAL A 17 8.51 19.30 12.44
N ALA A 18 9.03 19.53 11.24
CA ALA A 18 8.34 19.12 10.01
C ALA A 18 8.00 17.63 10.13
N GLN A 19 6.73 17.30 9.93
CA GLN A 19 6.24 15.95 10.09
C GLN A 19 6.87 15.05 9.01
N GLU A 20 7.88 14.25 9.39
CA GLU A 20 8.62 13.38 8.47
C GLU A 20 7.79 12.19 7.94
N LYS A 21 6.63 11.94 8.53
CA LYS A 21 5.73 10.83 8.16
C LYS A 21 4.40 11.36 7.65
N LYS A 22 4.00 10.88 6.49
CA LYS A 22 2.66 11.06 5.93
C LYS A 22 1.90 9.74 6.00
N THR A 23 0.59 9.82 6.25
CA THR A 23 -0.29 8.65 6.31
C THR A 23 -1.41 8.77 5.29
N ALA A 24 -1.90 7.63 4.79
CA ALA A 24 -3.11 7.56 4.00
C ALA A 24 -3.95 6.37 4.47
N THR A 25 -5.27 6.56 4.56
CA THR A 25 -6.23 5.55 5.03
C THR A 25 -7.17 5.06 3.93
N ASN A 26 -7.10 5.68 2.76
CA ASN A 26 -7.96 5.48 1.60
C ASN A 26 -7.19 4.93 0.38
N GLY A 27 -6.04 4.32 0.61
CA GLY A 27 -5.33 3.62 -0.44
C GLY A 27 -6.20 2.52 -1.06
N THR A 28 -6.01 2.25 -2.35
CA THR A 28 -6.73 1.23 -3.08
C THR A 28 -5.79 0.14 -3.53
N ILE A 29 -6.16 -1.11 -3.29
CA ILE A 29 -5.57 -2.28 -3.94
C ILE A 29 -6.66 -2.97 -4.75
N THR A 30 -6.39 -3.20 -6.03
CA THR A 30 -7.18 -4.09 -6.88
C THR A 30 -6.31 -5.27 -7.26
N PHE A 31 -6.86 -6.46 -7.26
CA PHE A 31 -6.18 -7.61 -7.85
C PHE A 31 -7.07 -8.31 -8.88
N GLU A 32 -6.42 -8.96 -9.84
CA GLU A 32 -7.06 -9.71 -10.90
C GLU A 32 -6.35 -11.05 -11.09
N ALA A 33 -7.13 -12.13 -11.05
CA ALA A 33 -6.72 -13.51 -11.30
C ALA A 33 -7.60 -14.17 -12.38
N SER A 34 -8.11 -13.38 -13.31
CA SER A 34 -9.01 -13.82 -14.38
C SER A 34 -8.27 -14.64 -15.43
N VAL A 35 -8.98 -15.60 -16.02
CA VAL A 35 -8.54 -16.39 -17.18
C VAL A 35 -9.50 -16.10 -18.34
N PRO A 36 -8.99 -15.88 -19.58
CA PRO A 36 -9.85 -15.60 -20.72
C PRO A 36 -10.96 -16.63 -20.89
N PHE A 37 -12.14 -16.17 -21.30
CA PHE A 37 -13.37 -16.96 -21.52
C PHE A 37 -14.03 -17.51 -20.24
N TYR A 38 -13.50 -17.26 -19.07
CA TYR A 38 -14.15 -17.56 -17.79
C TYR A 38 -14.63 -16.29 -17.10
N GLU A 39 -15.36 -16.45 -16.03
CA GLU A 39 -15.82 -15.36 -15.19
C GLU A 39 -14.65 -14.59 -14.61
N ALA A 40 -14.75 -13.25 -14.57
CA ALA A 40 -13.72 -12.39 -14.00
C ALA A 40 -13.51 -12.69 -12.50
N VAL A 41 -12.26 -12.87 -12.11
CA VAL A 41 -11.85 -13.04 -10.72
C VAL A 41 -11.06 -11.80 -10.33
N GLU A 42 -11.78 -10.79 -9.86
CA GLU A 42 -11.18 -9.54 -9.40
C GLU A 42 -11.82 -9.05 -8.10
N ALA A 43 -11.05 -8.33 -7.31
CA ALA A 43 -11.55 -7.69 -6.11
C ALA A 43 -10.80 -6.40 -5.80
N LYS A 44 -11.47 -5.51 -5.07
CA LYS A 44 -10.97 -4.20 -4.73
C LYS A 44 -11.10 -3.91 -3.24
N ASN A 45 -10.03 -3.39 -2.64
CA ASN A 45 -10.03 -2.86 -1.29
C ASN A 45 -9.70 -1.36 -1.35
N ASN A 46 -10.62 -0.52 -0.87
CA ASN A 46 -10.49 0.95 -0.87
C ASN A 46 -10.06 1.51 0.51
N GLN A 47 -9.66 0.65 1.45
CA GLN A 47 -9.35 1.01 2.83
C GLN A 47 -7.95 0.54 3.22
N VAL A 48 -7.00 0.69 2.30
CA VAL A 48 -5.60 0.33 2.56
C VAL A 48 -4.94 1.44 3.36
N PHE A 49 -4.45 1.09 4.53
CA PHE A 49 -3.65 1.99 5.36
C PHE A 49 -2.20 1.99 4.89
N SER A 50 -1.62 3.18 4.78
CA SER A 50 -0.22 3.32 4.41
C SER A 50 0.49 4.46 5.16
N VAL A 51 1.80 4.30 5.31
CA VAL A 51 2.69 5.29 5.92
C VAL A 51 3.90 5.48 5.03
N LEU A 52 4.25 6.73 4.74
CA LEU A 52 5.45 7.12 4.01
C LEU A 52 6.32 8.00 4.91
N ASN A 53 7.58 7.63 5.10
CA ASN A 53 8.59 8.52 5.68
C ASN A 53 9.21 9.37 4.55
N THR A 54 8.92 10.66 4.55
CA THR A 54 9.33 11.60 3.50
C THR A 54 10.84 11.94 3.53
N LYS A 55 11.50 11.67 4.64
CA LYS A 55 12.95 11.91 4.79
C LYS A 55 13.78 10.83 4.10
N ASN A 56 13.38 9.58 4.23
CA ASN A 56 14.19 8.45 3.78
C ASN A 56 13.48 7.52 2.78
N GLY A 57 12.20 7.76 2.44
CA GLY A 57 11.43 6.91 1.53
C GLY A 57 10.99 5.57 2.12
N GLY A 58 11.11 5.40 3.44
CA GLY A 58 10.56 4.23 4.11
C GLY A 58 9.03 4.17 3.95
N ILE A 59 8.49 3.01 3.54
CA ILE A 59 7.07 2.89 3.23
C ILE A 59 6.49 1.59 3.78
N SER A 60 5.24 1.66 4.24
CA SER A 60 4.50 0.48 4.68
C SER A 60 3.04 0.54 4.26
N PHE A 61 2.47 -0.65 4.02
CA PHE A 61 1.05 -0.83 3.68
C PHE A 61 0.44 -1.92 4.55
N VAL A 62 -0.83 -1.75 4.88
CA VAL A 62 -1.66 -2.76 5.56
C VAL A 62 -3.01 -2.83 4.85
N ALA A 63 -3.37 -3.99 4.36
CA ALA A 63 -4.67 -4.31 3.79
C ALA A 63 -5.37 -5.37 4.65
N VAL A 64 -6.57 -5.07 5.14
CA VAL A 64 -7.42 -6.06 5.81
C VAL A 64 -8.04 -6.95 4.75
N ILE A 65 -7.89 -8.27 4.87
CA ILE A 65 -8.32 -9.23 3.84
C ILE A 65 -9.83 -9.18 3.63
N LYS A 66 -10.62 -9.12 4.68
CA LYS A 66 -12.08 -9.05 4.60
C LYS A 66 -12.62 -7.77 3.93
N ASN A 67 -11.78 -6.75 3.75
CA ASN A 67 -12.16 -5.49 3.08
C ASN A 67 -12.05 -5.56 1.55
N PHE A 68 -11.55 -6.67 0.99
CA PHE A 68 -11.63 -6.90 -0.45
C PHE A 68 -13.08 -7.21 -0.86
N GLN A 69 -13.60 -6.43 -1.80
CA GLN A 69 -14.96 -6.54 -2.30
C GLN A 69 -14.94 -7.15 -3.70
N PHE A 70 -15.68 -8.21 -3.89
CA PHE A 70 -15.95 -8.88 -5.16
C PHE A 70 -17.32 -8.46 -5.70
N GLU A 71 -17.53 -8.59 -6.98
CA GLU A 71 -18.85 -8.39 -7.58
C GLU A 71 -19.86 -9.43 -7.08
N ARG A 72 -19.41 -10.68 -6.86
CA ARG A 72 -20.23 -11.78 -6.38
C ARG A 72 -19.90 -12.15 -4.93
N SER A 73 -20.90 -12.18 -4.08
CA SER A 73 -20.77 -12.56 -2.67
C SER A 73 -20.16 -13.95 -2.48
N LEU A 74 -20.55 -14.93 -3.30
CA LEU A 74 -20.02 -16.29 -3.22
C LEU A 74 -18.50 -16.34 -3.50
N MET A 75 -18.00 -15.55 -4.45
CA MET A 75 -16.54 -15.42 -4.67
C MET A 75 -15.84 -14.80 -3.48
N GLN A 76 -16.44 -13.79 -2.87
CA GLN A 76 -15.93 -13.15 -1.66
C GLN A 76 -15.86 -14.14 -0.50
N ASP A 77 -16.91 -14.95 -0.31
CA ASP A 77 -16.94 -15.97 0.76
C ASP A 77 -15.85 -17.02 0.55
N HIS A 78 -15.70 -17.53 -0.67
CA HIS A 78 -14.64 -18.48 -1.01
C HIS A 78 -13.24 -17.86 -0.84
N PHE A 79 -13.05 -16.62 -1.29
CA PHE A 79 -11.78 -15.90 -1.10
C PHE A 79 -11.42 -15.80 0.39
N ASN A 80 -12.37 -15.40 1.23
CA ASN A 80 -12.12 -15.25 2.65
C ASN A 80 -11.89 -16.58 3.36
N ALA A 81 -12.73 -17.60 3.08
CA ALA A 81 -12.72 -18.85 3.83
C ALA A 81 -11.65 -19.84 3.31
N ASN A 82 -11.56 -20.01 1.96
CA ASN A 82 -10.81 -21.11 1.38
C ASN A 82 -9.44 -20.70 0.84
N TYR A 83 -9.30 -19.48 0.30
CA TYR A 83 -8.04 -19.04 -0.31
C TYR A 83 -7.18 -18.27 0.67
N MET A 84 -7.77 -17.32 1.39
CA MET A 84 -7.02 -16.43 2.27
C MET A 84 -7.06 -16.82 3.74
N GLU A 85 -7.97 -17.73 4.14
CA GLU A 85 -8.20 -18.09 5.55
C GLU A 85 -8.22 -16.83 6.42
N SER A 86 -9.08 -15.85 6.06
CA SER A 86 -9.00 -14.47 6.57
C SER A 86 -9.23 -14.34 8.09
N ASP A 87 -9.79 -15.36 8.74
CA ASP A 87 -9.90 -15.42 10.20
C ASP A 87 -8.53 -15.71 10.84
N LYS A 88 -7.69 -16.49 10.18
CA LYS A 88 -6.35 -16.87 10.63
C LYS A 88 -5.29 -15.87 10.16
N TYR A 89 -5.43 -15.36 8.95
CA TYR A 89 -4.53 -14.40 8.33
C TYR A 89 -5.29 -13.11 7.93
N PRO A 90 -5.70 -12.29 8.90
CA PRO A 90 -6.63 -11.18 8.66
C PRO A 90 -6.05 -10.02 7.85
N LYS A 91 -4.73 -9.96 7.67
CA LYS A 91 -4.06 -8.83 7.03
C LYS A 91 -2.98 -9.29 6.06
N ALA A 92 -2.89 -8.60 4.92
CA ALA A 92 -1.68 -8.55 4.13
C ALA A 92 -0.90 -7.28 4.52
N THR A 93 0.43 -7.39 4.62
CA THR A 93 1.30 -6.28 5.02
C THR A 93 2.51 -6.17 4.12
N PHE A 94 2.97 -4.94 3.91
CA PHE A 94 4.23 -4.66 3.25
C PHE A 94 5.03 -3.65 4.07
N LYS A 95 6.35 -3.86 4.16
CA LYS A 95 7.29 -2.89 4.73
C LYS A 95 8.54 -2.85 3.86
N GLY A 96 8.87 -1.66 3.38
CA GLY A 96 9.97 -1.50 2.44
C GLY A 96 10.51 -0.08 2.35
N GLN A 97 11.24 0.14 1.27
CA GLN A 97 11.96 1.35 0.97
C GLN A 97 11.81 1.69 -0.51
N ILE A 98 11.51 2.94 -0.82
CA ILE A 98 11.60 3.49 -2.18
C ILE A 98 13.08 3.73 -2.48
N GLU A 99 13.60 3.10 -3.53
CA GLU A 99 14.99 3.24 -3.91
C GLU A 99 15.30 4.64 -4.42
N LYS A 100 16.43 5.21 -4.00
CA LYS A 100 16.90 6.56 -4.42
C LYS A 100 15.87 7.68 -4.19
N PHE A 101 15.00 7.51 -3.21
CA PHE A 101 13.96 8.48 -2.88
C PHE A 101 14.58 9.81 -2.42
N THR A 102 14.09 10.90 -2.98
CA THR A 102 14.39 12.26 -2.55
C THR A 102 13.14 13.12 -2.76
N LEU A 103 12.60 13.67 -1.69
CA LEU A 103 11.34 14.41 -1.71
C LEU A 103 11.38 15.61 -2.68
N ASP A 104 12.52 16.30 -2.76
CA ASP A 104 12.71 17.51 -3.58
C ASP A 104 12.74 17.20 -5.09
N LYS A 105 13.00 15.93 -5.47
CA LYS A 105 12.97 15.51 -6.88
C LYS A 105 11.58 15.15 -7.37
N LEU A 106 10.61 15.01 -6.47
CA LEU A 106 9.24 14.74 -6.87
C LEU A 106 8.59 15.99 -7.44
N ASN A 107 7.95 15.85 -8.59
CA ASN A 107 7.18 16.91 -9.26
C ASN A 107 5.82 16.36 -9.72
N THR A 108 5.07 17.13 -10.50
CA THR A 108 3.74 16.74 -10.99
C THR A 108 3.78 15.68 -12.09
N THR A 109 4.92 15.50 -12.75
CA THR A 109 5.11 14.44 -13.75
C THR A 109 5.45 13.13 -13.04
N PRO A 110 4.66 12.05 -13.23
CA PRO A 110 4.98 10.76 -12.64
C PRO A 110 6.35 10.25 -13.09
N THR A 111 7.18 9.89 -12.14
CA THR A 111 8.52 9.34 -12.37
C THR A 111 8.59 7.93 -11.82
N GLU A 112 9.21 7.03 -12.57
CA GLU A 112 9.39 5.63 -12.16
C GLU A 112 10.45 5.51 -11.07
N TYR A 113 10.10 4.80 -10.02
CA TYR A 113 10.94 4.35 -8.92
C TYR A 113 10.78 2.84 -8.75
N TYR A 114 11.68 2.24 -7.97
CA TYR A 114 11.50 0.88 -7.49
C TYR A 114 11.28 0.88 -5.98
N ILE A 115 10.34 0.06 -5.54
CA ILE A 115 10.07 -0.16 -4.11
C ILE A 115 10.49 -1.59 -3.77
N LYS A 116 11.44 -1.74 -2.85
CA LYS A 116 11.89 -3.04 -2.37
C LYS A 116 11.50 -3.24 -0.91
N GLY A 117 11.13 -4.45 -0.54
CA GLY A 117 10.77 -4.75 0.84
C GLY A 117 10.27 -6.16 1.04
N LYS A 118 9.67 -6.36 2.21
CA LYS A 118 9.06 -7.62 2.61
C LYS A 118 7.54 -7.49 2.55
N ILE A 119 6.92 -8.41 1.82
CA ILE A 119 5.46 -8.57 1.79
C ILE A 119 5.11 -9.83 2.58
N ASN A 120 4.07 -9.73 3.41
CA ASN A 120 3.49 -10.89 4.10
C ASN A 120 2.05 -11.03 3.64
N ILE A 121 1.72 -12.20 3.10
CA ILE A 121 0.38 -12.60 2.66
C ILE A 121 0.17 -14.04 3.12
N HIS A 122 -1.01 -14.38 3.64
CA HIS A 122 -1.37 -15.74 4.07
C HIS A 122 -0.31 -16.35 5.02
N GLY A 123 0.25 -15.53 5.92
CA GLY A 123 1.29 -15.94 6.86
C GLY A 123 2.69 -16.15 6.27
N VAL A 124 2.87 -16.03 4.95
CA VAL A 124 4.16 -16.22 4.27
C VAL A 124 4.79 -14.87 3.95
N THR A 125 6.08 -14.72 4.27
CA THR A 125 6.84 -13.49 3.99
C THR A 125 7.81 -13.72 2.82
N LYS A 126 7.76 -12.82 1.83
CA LYS A 126 8.66 -12.80 0.67
C LYS A 126 9.32 -11.43 0.52
N ASN A 127 10.54 -11.41 -0.03
CA ASN A 127 11.15 -10.17 -0.51
C ASN A 127 10.66 -9.89 -1.92
N ILE A 128 10.22 -8.65 -2.16
CA ILE A 128 9.81 -8.21 -3.49
C ILE A 128 10.50 -6.89 -3.85
N ARG A 129 10.62 -6.64 -5.14
CA ARG A 129 11.04 -5.38 -5.73
C ARG A 129 10.13 -5.08 -6.90
N VAL A 130 9.33 -4.02 -6.79
CA VAL A 130 8.27 -3.69 -7.76
C VAL A 130 8.45 -2.28 -8.29
N PRO A 131 8.08 -2.00 -9.56
CA PRO A 131 8.06 -0.64 -10.09
C PRO A 131 6.91 0.16 -9.47
N ALA A 132 7.10 1.47 -9.35
CA ALA A 132 6.07 2.40 -8.93
C ALA A 132 6.27 3.76 -9.59
N ASN A 133 5.19 4.36 -10.07
CA ASN A 133 5.17 5.74 -10.53
C ASN A 133 4.81 6.65 -9.35
N ILE A 134 5.67 7.60 -9.06
CA ILE A 134 5.51 8.53 -7.94
C ILE A 134 5.50 9.96 -8.48
N SER A 135 4.54 10.76 -8.00
CA SER A 135 4.41 12.18 -8.35
C SER A 135 3.87 13.00 -7.16
N LYS A 136 3.93 14.32 -7.28
CA LYS A 136 3.19 15.25 -6.42
C LYS A 136 1.97 15.78 -7.14
N THR A 137 0.91 16.05 -6.39
CA THR A 137 -0.23 16.84 -6.89
C THR A 137 0.07 18.34 -6.79
N ALA A 138 -0.77 19.17 -7.40
CA ALA A 138 -0.70 20.63 -7.23
C ALA A 138 -0.86 21.07 -5.75
N SER A 139 -1.53 20.25 -4.93
CA SER A 139 -1.68 20.45 -3.47
C SER A 139 -0.51 19.87 -2.64
N ASN A 140 0.60 19.48 -3.28
CA ASN A 140 1.75 18.81 -2.63
C ASN A 140 1.47 17.44 -2.00
N ALA A 141 0.33 16.81 -2.26
CA ALA A 141 0.11 15.44 -1.90
C ALA A 141 1.01 14.51 -2.74
N ILE A 142 1.48 13.41 -2.16
CA ILE A 142 2.33 12.43 -2.85
C ILE A 142 1.45 11.28 -3.32
N VAL A 143 1.43 11.03 -4.63
CA VAL A 143 0.70 9.92 -5.24
C VAL A 143 1.67 8.81 -5.60
N ILE A 144 1.35 7.59 -5.20
CA ILE A 144 2.11 6.37 -5.55
C ILE A 144 1.17 5.41 -6.27
N ARG A 145 1.55 4.97 -7.47
CA ARG A 145 0.87 3.96 -8.25
C ARG A 145 1.85 2.86 -8.59
N SER A 146 1.46 1.62 -8.36
CA SER A 146 2.29 0.45 -8.69
C SER A 146 1.44 -0.62 -9.34
N PHE A 147 2.01 -1.29 -10.34
CA PHE A 147 1.44 -2.46 -10.99
C PHE A 147 2.48 -3.56 -10.98
N PHE A 148 2.12 -4.73 -10.45
CA PHE A 148 3.01 -5.88 -10.33
C PHE A 148 2.22 -7.19 -10.26
N THR A 149 2.92 -8.30 -10.44
CA THR A 149 2.31 -9.63 -10.40
C THR A 149 2.86 -10.42 -9.21
N LEU A 150 1.99 -11.18 -8.55
CA LEU A 150 2.34 -12.13 -7.50
C LEU A 150 1.89 -13.53 -7.91
N ASN A 151 2.67 -14.55 -7.57
CA ASN A 151 2.26 -15.93 -7.77
C ASN A 151 1.63 -16.49 -6.47
N THR A 152 0.48 -17.13 -6.57
CA THR A 152 -0.27 -17.68 -5.42
C THR A 152 0.52 -18.74 -4.67
N GLU A 153 1.29 -19.58 -5.39
CA GLU A 153 2.10 -20.65 -4.79
C GLU A 153 3.20 -20.11 -3.88
N ASP A 154 3.74 -18.91 -4.20
CA ASP A 154 4.73 -18.23 -3.36
C ASP A 154 4.22 -17.95 -1.95
N PHE A 155 2.91 -17.86 -1.78
CA PHE A 155 2.23 -17.57 -0.51
C PHE A 155 1.44 -18.76 0.02
N LYS A 156 1.64 -19.96 -0.54
CA LYS A 156 0.92 -21.17 -0.15
C LYS A 156 -0.61 -21.03 -0.26
N ILE A 157 -1.07 -20.25 -1.24
CA ILE A 157 -2.48 -20.13 -1.57
C ILE A 157 -2.79 -21.16 -2.64
N GLU A 158 -3.48 -22.22 -2.25
CA GLU A 158 -3.78 -23.33 -3.14
C GLU A 158 -5.05 -23.06 -3.97
N ILE A 159 -4.94 -23.21 -5.29
CA ILE A 159 -6.09 -23.20 -6.19
C ILE A 159 -6.53 -24.64 -6.39
N PRO A 160 -7.76 -25.03 -5.96
CA PRO A 160 -8.26 -26.40 -6.10
C PRO A 160 -8.20 -26.89 -7.54
N PHE A 161 -7.86 -28.17 -7.74
CA PHE A 161 -7.69 -28.76 -9.07
C PHE A 161 -8.88 -28.51 -10.01
N MET A 162 -10.10 -28.58 -9.49
CA MET A 162 -11.33 -28.42 -10.28
C MET A 162 -11.52 -27.03 -10.89
N VAL A 163 -10.82 -26.01 -10.38
CA VAL A 163 -10.94 -24.61 -10.84
C VAL A 163 -9.62 -24.01 -11.32
N ARG A 164 -8.53 -24.81 -11.41
CA ARG A 164 -7.21 -24.34 -11.85
C ARG A 164 -7.18 -23.71 -13.24
N ASN A 165 -8.06 -24.15 -14.12
CA ASN A 165 -8.19 -23.60 -15.46
C ASN A 165 -9.04 -22.32 -15.52
N LYS A 166 -9.66 -21.91 -14.41
CA LYS A 166 -10.55 -20.75 -14.30
C LYS A 166 -9.99 -19.61 -13.48
N ILE A 167 -8.93 -19.87 -12.71
CA ILE A 167 -8.29 -18.89 -11.81
C ILE A 167 -6.81 -18.87 -12.12
N ALA A 168 -6.27 -17.69 -12.43
CA ALA A 168 -4.86 -17.54 -12.73
C ALA A 168 -4.01 -17.66 -11.46
N GLN A 169 -2.90 -18.40 -11.54
CA GLN A 169 -1.90 -18.47 -10.46
C GLN A 169 -1.11 -17.17 -10.34
N ASN A 170 -0.87 -16.50 -11.47
CA ASN A 170 -0.24 -15.19 -11.50
C ASN A 170 -1.32 -14.13 -11.37
N VAL A 171 -1.31 -13.44 -10.25
CA VAL A 171 -2.30 -12.43 -9.87
C VAL A 171 -1.73 -11.05 -10.14
N ASN A 172 -2.39 -10.28 -10.98
CA ASN A 172 -2.04 -8.88 -11.25
C ASN A 172 -2.55 -8.00 -10.12
N VAL A 173 -1.69 -7.16 -9.59
CA VAL A 173 -1.99 -6.26 -8.46
C VAL A 173 -1.77 -4.82 -8.88
N THR A 174 -2.76 -3.99 -8.67
CA THR A 174 -2.68 -2.53 -8.82
C THR A 174 -2.83 -1.86 -7.47
N LEU A 175 -1.85 -1.05 -7.09
CA LEU A 175 -1.88 -0.20 -5.90
C LEU A 175 -1.99 1.27 -6.31
N ASN A 176 -2.86 2.01 -5.65
CA ASN A 176 -2.94 3.46 -5.74
C ASN A 176 -3.14 4.05 -4.34
N THR A 177 -2.31 5.02 -3.97
CA THR A 177 -2.41 5.71 -2.67
C THR A 177 -1.98 7.16 -2.81
N GLU A 178 -2.60 8.05 -2.01
CA GLU A 178 -2.28 9.47 -1.95
C GLU A 178 -2.05 9.89 -0.51
N PHE A 179 -0.86 10.41 -0.26
CA PHE A 179 -0.42 10.92 1.04
C PHE A 179 -0.57 12.45 1.08
N GLN A 180 -1.43 12.91 1.95
CA GLN A 180 -1.67 14.34 2.19
C GLN A 180 -0.68 14.95 3.19
#